data_7a9cdd9243ba7f678c79a6f565bf0d44
#
_entry.id   7a9cdd9243ba7f678c79a6f565bf0d44
#
_cell.length_a   1.000
_cell.length_b   1.000
_cell.length_c   1.000
_cell.angle_alpha   90.00
_cell.angle_beta   90.00
_cell.angle_gamma   90.00
#
_symmetry.space_group_name_H-M   'P 1'
#
loop_
_entity.id
_entity.type
_entity.pdbx_description
1 polymer ?
#
loop_
_entity_poly.entity_id
_entity_poly.type
_entity_poly.pdbx_seq_one_letter_code
_entity_poly.pdbx_strand_id
1 'polypeptide(L)'
;MDFDTQVEAAIQNYETAYQMQTSVPELMDLTGESDVVKKSYGMESDFKNTRTFGMQCLVARRLVQRGVRFIELTCPGGNGDLWDQHGGLVDGHGKNCKSVDQPIAALIRDLRKLGMLDDTLVVWTGEFGRTPFAQGSNWRDHNPFGFTTWFAGGGIKPGITVGATDEFGYKAVENRYEIHDLHATMLHLLGIEHTESTFRFGGRDMRLTEVFGHLIKEIL
;
A
#
# COMPACT_ATOMS: atom_id res chain seq x y z
N MET A 1 20.65 -27.03 11.39
CA MET A 1 21.42 -25.84 11.01
C MET A 1 22.64 -25.84 11.93
N ASP A 2 23.80 -25.79 11.36
CA ASP A 2 25.04 -25.85 12.14
C ASP A 2 25.22 -24.53 12.89
N PHE A 3 25.85 -24.53 14.06
CA PHE A 3 26.07 -23.34 14.89
C PHE A 3 26.79 -22.23 14.10
N ASP A 4 27.79 -22.57 13.29
CA ASP A 4 28.54 -21.65 12.45
C ASP A 4 27.61 -20.94 11.42
N THR A 5 26.67 -21.65 10.82
CA THR A 5 25.69 -21.06 9.86
C THR A 5 24.75 -20.06 10.54
N GLN A 6 24.39 -20.30 11.80
CA GLN A 6 23.54 -19.35 12.56
C GLN A 6 24.32 -18.07 12.92
N VAL A 7 25.60 -18.22 13.29
CA VAL A 7 26.45 -17.07 13.59
C VAL A 7 26.68 -16.22 12.35
N GLU A 8 27.00 -16.83 11.20
CA GLU A 8 27.17 -16.13 9.93
C GLU A 8 25.88 -15.37 9.52
N ALA A 9 24.71 -16.02 9.65
CA ALA A 9 23.44 -15.37 9.37
C ALA A 9 23.18 -14.18 10.30
N ALA A 10 23.55 -14.30 11.57
CA ALA A 10 23.43 -13.19 12.53
C ALA A 10 24.37 -12.03 12.16
N ILE A 11 25.62 -12.30 11.79
CA ILE A 11 26.58 -11.28 11.34
C ILE A 11 26.03 -10.54 10.13
N GLN A 12 25.56 -11.26 9.10
CA GLN A 12 24.96 -10.65 7.91
C GLN A 12 23.75 -9.76 8.23
N ASN A 13 22.91 -10.18 9.17
CA ASN A 13 21.78 -9.38 9.62
C ASN A 13 22.22 -8.07 10.30
N TYR A 14 23.26 -8.12 11.13
CA TYR A 14 23.81 -6.92 11.77
C TYR A 14 24.48 -5.98 10.76
N GLU A 15 25.23 -6.51 9.80
CA GLU A 15 25.84 -5.71 8.73
C GLU A 15 24.76 -5.02 7.87
N THR A 16 23.71 -5.76 7.50
CA THR A 16 22.57 -5.22 6.76
C THR A 16 21.87 -4.11 7.55
N ALA A 17 21.59 -4.34 8.83
CA ALA A 17 20.99 -3.34 9.72
C ALA A 17 21.86 -2.07 9.82
N TYR A 18 23.17 -2.23 9.95
CA TYR A 18 24.11 -1.10 9.98
C TYR A 18 24.09 -0.30 8.67
N GLN A 19 24.14 -0.98 7.52
CA GLN A 19 24.05 -0.34 6.21
C GLN A 19 22.73 0.42 6.03
N MET A 20 21.62 -0.16 6.47
CA MET A 20 20.32 0.50 6.45
C MET A 20 20.33 1.76 7.32
N GLN A 21 20.83 1.68 8.55
CA GLN A 21 20.89 2.82 9.47
C GLN A 21 21.76 3.97 8.95
N THR A 22 22.88 3.66 8.33
CA THR A 22 23.79 4.68 7.77
C THR A 22 23.23 5.34 6.52
N SER A 23 22.32 4.68 5.79
CA SER A 23 21.68 5.22 4.58
C SER A 23 20.46 6.11 4.88
N VAL A 24 19.86 5.99 6.08
CA VAL A 24 18.64 6.72 6.46
C VAL A 24 18.82 8.25 6.44
N PRO A 25 19.91 8.85 6.97
CA PRO A 25 20.09 10.30 6.94
C PRO A 25 20.05 10.86 5.51
N GLU A 26 20.75 10.24 4.57
CA GLU A 26 20.75 10.65 3.17
C GLU A 26 19.37 10.47 2.52
N LEU A 27 18.70 9.36 2.80
CA LEU A 27 17.34 9.12 2.30
C LEU A 27 16.36 10.19 2.74
N MET A 28 16.45 10.61 4.01
CA MET A 28 15.55 11.59 4.62
C MET A 28 15.92 13.04 4.30
N ASP A 29 17.13 13.29 3.82
CA ASP A 29 17.53 14.62 3.38
C ASP A 29 16.87 14.98 2.05
N LEU A 30 15.83 15.81 2.12
CA LEU A 30 15.07 16.30 0.97
C LEU A 30 15.59 17.64 0.44
N THR A 31 16.73 18.14 0.91
CA THR A 31 17.29 19.43 0.48
C THR A 31 17.62 19.46 -1.01
N GLY A 32 18.04 18.31 -1.56
CA GLY A 32 18.32 18.14 -2.99
C GLY A 32 17.09 18.05 -3.90
N GLU A 33 15.89 17.95 -3.34
CA GLU A 33 14.66 17.96 -4.14
C GLU A 33 14.29 19.40 -4.52
N SER A 34 13.86 19.62 -5.78
CA SER A 34 13.46 20.94 -6.21
C SER A 34 12.17 21.40 -5.54
N ASP A 35 11.98 22.70 -5.41
CA ASP A 35 10.76 23.29 -4.83
C ASP A 35 9.51 22.90 -5.63
N VAL A 36 9.64 22.74 -6.96
CA VAL A 36 8.56 22.26 -7.81
C VAL A 36 8.11 20.85 -7.42
N VAL A 37 9.07 19.96 -7.15
CA VAL A 37 8.76 18.59 -6.66
C VAL A 37 8.12 18.66 -5.29
N LYS A 38 8.73 19.34 -4.34
CA LYS A 38 8.19 19.49 -2.96
C LYS A 38 6.76 20.02 -2.97
N LYS A 39 6.51 21.05 -3.76
CA LYS A 39 5.17 21.63 -3.95
C LYS A 39 4.18 20.65 -4.57
N SER A 40 4.60 19.87 -5.57
CA SER A 40 3.74 18.86 -6.20
C SER A 40 3.24 17.81 -5.21
N TYR A 41 4.09 17.40 -4.26
CA TYR A 41 3.73 16.49 -3.17
C TYR A 41 2.93 17.15 -2.03
N GLY A 42 2.61 18.44 -2.14
CA GLY A 42 1.83 19.14 -1.13
C GLY A 42 2.61 19.53 0.14
N MET A 43 3.94 19.56 0.08
CA MET A 43 4.77 19.90 1.23
C MET A 43 4.63 21.36 1.67
N GLU A 44 4.05 22.23 0.83
CA GLU A 44 3.71 23.61 1.14
C GLU A 44 2.23 23.81 1.52
N SER A 45 1.44 22.74 1.60
CA SER A 45 0.01 22.81 1.94
C SER A 45 -0.21 23.42 3.33
N ASP A 46 -1.25 24.19 3.50
CA ASP A 46 -1.69 24.69 4.83
C ASP A 46 -2.15 23.53 5.74
N PHE A 47 -2.56 22.41 5.15
CA PHE A 47 -3.03 21.26 5.90
C PHE A 47 -1.86 20.35 6.31
N LYS A 48 -1.61 20.23 7.59
CA LYS A 48 -0.48 19.48 8.16
C LYS A 48 -0.40 18.04 7.64
N ASN A 49 -1.54 17.33 7.59
CA ASN A 49 -1.56 15.93 7.19
C ASN A 49 -1.18 15.74 5.71
N THR A 50 -1.57 16.67 4.83
CA THR A 50 -1.10 16.68 3.42
C THR A 50 0.42 16.81 3.35
N ARG A 51 1.01 17.74 4.14
CA ARG A 51 2.49 17.90 4.19
C ARG A 51 3.17 16.60 4.66
N THR A 52 2.65 16.00 5.73
CA THR A 52 3.22 14.77 6.30
C THR A 52 3.15 13.62 5.29
N PHE A 53 1.98 13.40 4.68
CA PHE A 53 1.84 12.32 3.70
C PHE A 53 2.60 12.60 2.41
N GLY A 54 2.70 13.87 2.01
CA GLY A 54 3.53 14.29 0.88
C GLY A 54 5.00 13.96 1.10
N MET A 55 5.52 14.21 2.29
CA MET A 55 6.89 13.80 2.65
C MET A 55 7.04 12.27 2.61
N GLN A 56 6.09 11.51 3.18
CA GLN A 56 6.11 10.04 3.14
C GLN A 56 6.11 9.50 1.70
N CYS A 57 5.24 10.03 0.83
CA CYS A 57 5.19 9.65 -0.59
C CYS A 57 6.49 9.99 -1.33
N LEU A 58 7.09 11.13 -1.06
CA LEU A 58 8.37 11.53 -1.66
C LEU A 58 9.52 10.63 -1.19
N VAL A 59 9.56 10.28 0.09
CA VAL A 59 10.53 9.30 0.63
C VAL A 59 10.30 7.92 0.04
N ALA A 60 9.04 7.48 -0.14
CA ALA A 60 8.72 6.22 -0.81
C ALA A 60 9.27 6.18 -2.24
N ARG A 61 9.09 7.24 -3.03
CA ARG A 61 9.69 7.34 -4.37
C ARG A 61 11.22 7.19 -4.32
N ARG A 62 11.89 7.82 -3.35
CA ARG A 62 13.35 7.70 -3.16
C ARG A 62 13.77 6.29 -2.73
N LEU A 63 12.97 5.60 -1.94
CA LEU A 63 13.19 4.19 -1.58
C LEU A 63 13.12 3.29 -2.82
N VAL A 64 12.10 3.48 -3.68
CA VAL A 64 12.00 2.76 -4.96
C VAL A 64 13.22 3.00 -5.83
N GLN A 65 13.70 4.24 -5.95
CA GLN A 65 14.92 4.58 -6.69
C GLN A 65 16.18 3.84 -6.16
N ARG A 66 16.17 3.45 -4.89
CA ARG A 66 17.26 2.68 -4.25
C ARG A 66 17.01 1.17 -4.28
N GLY A 67 15.99 0.71 -4.99
CA GLY A 67 15.70 -0.71 -5.16
C GLY A 67 14.98 -1.37 -3.99
N VAL A 68 14.36 -0.60 -3.10
CA VAL A 68 13.50 -1.17 -2.04
C VAL A 68 12.26 -1.75 -2.69
N ARG A 69 12.03 -3.04 -2.47
CA ARG A 69 11.02 -3.82 -3.19
C ARG A 69 9.62 -3.76 -2.61
N PHE A 70 9.48 -3.49 -1.32
CA PHE A 70 8.18 -3.40 -0.65
C PHE A 70 8.17 -2.22 0.30
N ILE A 71 7.18 -1.35 0.16
CA ILE A 71 7.02 -0.13 0.95
C ILE A 71 5.55 -0.04 1.36
N GLU A 72 5.31 0.09 2.63
CA GLU A 72 3.98 0.35 3.17
C GLU A 72 3.92 1.78 3.70
N LEU A 73 2.89 2.51 3.29
CA LEU A 73 2.59 3.85 3.76
C LEU A 73 1.25 3.83 4.49
N THR A 74 1.25 4.27 5.73
CA THR A 74 0.02 4.46 6.49
C THR A 74 -0.45 5.92 6.39
N CYS A 75 -1.76 6.10 6.36
CA CYS A 75 -2.34 7.44 6.29
C CYS A 75 -1.91 8.27 7.51
N PRO A 76 -1.47 9.54 7.33
CA PRO A 76 -1.00 10.36 8.42
C PRO A 76 -2.16 10.80 9.32
N GLY A 77 -1.94 10.73 10.61
CA GLY A 77 -2.89 11.20 11.60
C GLY A 77 -2.44 10.87 12.99
N GLY A 78 -3.12 11.41 13.97
CA GLY A 78 -2.90 11.09 15.37
C GLY A 78 -3.46 9.71 15.75
N ASN A 79 -3.48 9.43 17.03
CA ASN A 79 -4.06 8.22 17.59
C ASN A 79 -5.54 8.09 17.20
N GLY A 80 -5.91 7.03 16.48
CA GLY A 80 -7.29 6.63 16.20
C GLY A 80 -7.72 6.77 14.74
N ASP A 81 -8.82 6.47 14.52
CA ASP A 81 -9.84 6.20 13.50
C ASP A 81 -9.88 7.08 12.25
N LEU A 82 -8.77 7.45 11.64
CA LEU A 82 -8.79 8.39 10.50
C LEU A 82 -9.75 7.93 9.40
N TRP A 83 -9.64 6.69 8.96
CA TRP A 83 -10.55 6.10 7.99
C TRP A 83 -11.61 5.20 8.64
N ASP A 84 -11.37 4.74 9.88
CA ASP A 84 -12.31 4.01 10.72
C ASP A 84 -13.17 4.99 11.55
N GLN A 85 -14.02 5.73 10.85
CA GLN A 85 -14.78 6.82 11.45
C GLN A 85 -16.06 6.35 12.13
N HIS A 86 -16.11 6.52 13.44
CA HIS A 86 -17.25 6.24 14.29
C HIS A 86 -18.16 7.46 14.53
N GLY A 87 -17.98 8.52 13.76
CA GLY A 87 -18.78 9.75 13.79
C GLY A 87 -18.21 10.81 12.84
N GLY A 88 -18.98 11.83 12.53
CA GLY A 88 -18.52 12.95 11.71
C GLY A 88 -18.04 12.56 10.31
N LEU A 89 -18.68 11.58 9.67
CA LEU A 89 -18.23 10.93 8.43
C LEU A 89 -17.86 11.93 7.33
N VAL A 90 -18.71 12.90 7.05
CA VAL A 90 -18.51 13.86 5.94
C VAL A 90 -17.27 14.73 6.19
N ASP A 91 -17.16 15.31 7.38
CA ASP A 91 -16.05 16.17 7.75
C ASP A 91 -14.73 15.38 7.83
N GLY A 92 -14.77 14.21 8.46
CA GLY A 92 -13.60 13.35 8.62
C GLY A 92 -13.08 12.81 7.28
N HIS A 93 -13.96 12.27 6.41
CA HIS A 93 -13.55 11.81 5.08
C HIS A 93 -13.03 12.96 4.22
N GLY A 94 -13.65 14.13 4.27
CA GLY A 94 -13.15 15.32 3.57
C GLY A 94 -11.72 15.67 3.98
N LYS A 95 -11.41 15.63 5.28
CA LYS A 95 -10.05 15.87 5.80
C LYS A 95 -9.08 14.76 5.38
N ASN A 96 -9.50 13.50 5.42
CA ASN A 96 -8.66 12.37 5.03
C ASN A 96 -8.36 12.39 3.53
N CYS A 97 -9.36 12.62 2.68
CA CYS A 97 -9.16 12.78 1.24
C CYS A 97 -8.19 13.94 0.95
N LYS A 98 -8.36 15.09 1.61
CA LYS A 98 -7.44 16.23 1.47
C LYS A 98 -6.01 15.88 1.88
N SER A 99 -5.83 14.97 2.84
CA SER A 99 -4.50 14.53 3.28
C SER A 99 -3.73 13.79 2.19
N VAL A 100 -4.42 12.96 1.40
CA VAL A 100 -3.79 11.94 0.55
C VAL A 100 -3.89 12.22 -0.95
N ASP A 101 -4.88 12.98 -1.41
CA ASP A 101 -5.19 13.18 -2.82
C ASP A 101 -3.99 13.74 -3.61
N GLN A 102 -3.51 14.91 -3.24
CA GLN A 102 -2.38 15.56 -3.89
C GLN A 102 -1.09 14.72 -3.80
N PRO A 103 -0.68 14.19 -2.63
CA PRO A 103 0.51 13.35 -2.51
C PRO A 103 0.48 12.09 -3.38
N ILE A 104 -0.64 11.37 -3.42
CA ILE A 104 -0.77 10.17 -4.25
C ILE A 104 -0.66 10.52 -5.74
N ALA A 105 -1.37 11.57 -6.17
CA ALA A 105 -1.30 12.03 -7.55
C ALA A 105 0.13 12.45 -7.94
N ALA A 106 0.87 13.08 -7.01
CA ALA A 106 2.26 13.45 -7.23
C ALA A 106 3.16 12.22 -7.34
N LEU A 107 3.00 11.24 -6.46
CA LEU A 107 3.77 9.99 -6.48
C LEU A 107 3.62 9.26 -7.82
N ILE A 108 2.38 9.06 -8.29
CA ILE A 108 2.12 8.36 -9.56
C ILE A 108 2.71 9.11 -10.74
N ARG A 109 2.55 10.46 -10.78
CA ARG A 109 3.12 11.28 -11.86
C ARG A 109 4.64 11.27 -11.85
N ASP A 110 5.26 11.31 -10.68
CA ASP A 110 6.71 11.34 -10.52
C ASP A 110 7.31 9.98 -10.92
N LEU A 111 6.74 8.87 -10.46
CA LEU A 111 7.13 7.53 -10.89
C LEU A 111 7.02 7.38 -12.42
N ARG A 112 5.94 7.86 -13.02
CA ARG A 112 5.78 7.86 -14.49
C ARG A 112 6.84 8.70 -15.20
N LYS A 113 7.08 9.92 -14.71
CA LYS A 113 8.07 10.84 -15.28
C LYS A 113 9.49 10.27 -15.21
N LEU A 114 9.79 9.54 -14.17
CA LEU A 114 11.08 8.88 -13.95
C LEU A 114 11.21 7.52 -14.69
N GLY A 115 10.17 7.09 -15.40
CA GLY A 115 10.15 5.78 -16.07
C GLY A 115 10.10 4.59 -15.13
N MET A 116 9.63 4.79 -13.90
CA MET A 116 9.62 3.76 -12.84
C MET A 116 8.23 3.16 -12.60
N LEU A 117 7.18 3.76 -13.15
CA LEU A 117 5.80 3.31 -12.87
C LEU A 117 5.52 1.92 -13.43
N ASP A 118 6.12 1.57 -14.57
CA ASP A 118 5.90 0.26 -15.20
C ASP A 118 6.47 -0.89 -14.35
N ASP A 119 7.51 -0.62 -13.56
CA ASP A 119 8.15 -1.58 -12.65
C ASP A 119 7.74 -1.39 -11.18
N THR A 120 6.79 -0.50 -10.90
CA THR A 120 6.35 -0.19 -9.53
C THR A 120 4.84 -0.29 -9.44
N LEU A 121 4.35 -1.31 -8.73
CA LEU A 121 2.93 -1.44 -8.42
C LEU A 121 2.58 -0.53 -7.23
N VAL A 122 1.69 0.42 -7.45
CA VAL A 122 1.07 1.23 -6.39
C VAL A 122 -0.29 0.64 -6.07
N VAL A 123 -0.51 0.26 -4.82
CA VAL A 123 -1.77 -0.32 -4.33
C VAL A 123 -2.37 0.59 -3.29
N TRP A 124 -3.65 0.89 -3.43
CA TRP A 124 -4.45 1.55 -2.41
C TRP A 124 -5.57 0.62 -1.98
N THR A 125 -5.58 0.26 -0.71
CA THR A 125 -6.59 -0.63 -0.14
C THR A 125 -6.85 -0.30 1.32
N GLY A 126 -7.99 -0.71 1.82
CA GLY A 126 -8.24 -0.89 3.24
C GLY A 126 -8.33 -2.39 3.57
N GLU A 127 -8.46 -2.70 4.84
CA GLU A 127 -8.61 -4.06 5.35
C GLU A 127 -9.99 -4.67 5.00
N PHE A 128 -11.01 -3.82 4.89
CA PHE A 128 -12.38 -4.11 4.45
C PHE A 128 -13.07 -2.82 4.02
N GLY A 129 -14.32 -2.93 3.57
CA GLY A 129 -15.16 -1.79 3.19
C GLY A 129 -16.02 -1.26 4.33
N ARG A 130 -16.96 -0.41 3.97
CA ARG A 130 -17.96 0.18 4.87
C ARG A 130 -19.36 -0.11 4.39
N THR A 131 -20.30 -0.24 5.34
CA THR A 131 -21.72 -0.47 4.97
C THR A 131 -22.27 0.70 4.17
N PRO A 132 -23.14 0.45 3.17
CA PRO A 132 -23.77 1.51 2.39
C PRO A 132 -24.87 2.25 3.17
N PHE A 133 -25.27 1.72 4.30
CA PHE A 133 -26.27 2.30 5.22
C PHE A 133 -25.61 2.77 6.50
N ALA A 134 -26.25 3.74 7.16
CA ALA A 134 -25.77 4.24 8.44
C ALA A 134 -26.13 3.27 9.56
N GLN A 135 -25.18 2.99 10.43
CA GLN A 135 -25.44 2.46 11.75
C GLN A 135 -25.35 3.65 12.72
N GLY A 136 -26.48 4.03 13.31
CA GLY A 136 -26.58 5.33 13.98
C GLY A 136 -26.78 6.49 12.98
N SER A 137 -26.35 7.71 13.32
CA SER A 137 -26.70 8.91 12.55
C SER A 137 -25.66 9.37 11.52
N ASN A 138 -24.38 9.15 11.74
CA ASN A 138 -23.33 9.78 10.93
C ASN A 138 -22.02 8.98 10.88
N TRP A 139 -22.13 7.69 10.67
CA TRP A 139 -20.99 6.79 10.47
C TRP A 139 -21.38 5.54 9.67
N ARG A 140 -20.41 4.73 9.29
CA ARG A 140 -20.58 3.47 8.56
C ARG A 140 -19.87 2.36 9.30
N ASP A 141 -20.52 1.20 9.36
CA ASP A 141 -19.96 0.02 9.98
C ASP A 141 -19.00 -0.72 9.05
N HIS A 142 -18.26 -1.68 9.58
CA HIS A 142 -17.35 -2.54 8.84
C HIS A 142 -18.13 -3.45 7.89
N ASN A 143 -17.65 -3.56 6.66
CA ASN A 143 -18.26 -4.41 5.64
C ASN A 143 -17.19 -5.23 4.89
N PRO A 144 -16.95 -6.47 5.28
CA PRO A 144 -15.97 -7.32 4.58
C PRO A 144 -16.52 -7.92 3.28
N PHE A 145 -17.82 -7.77 2.98
CA PHE A 145 -18.48 -8.46 1.87
C PHE A 145 -18.32 -7.76 0.52
N GLY A 146 -17.83 -6.53 0.51
CA GLY A 146 -17.58 -5.79 -0.72
C GLY A 146 -16.85 -4.48 -0.46
N PHE A 147 -15.72 -4.26 -1.13
CA PHE A 147 -14.95 -3.02 -1.08
C PHE A 147 -14.10 -2.86 -2.35
N THR A 148 -13.57 -1.68 -2.53
CA THR A 148 -12.78 -1.33 -3.71
C THR A 148 -11.30 -1.24 -3.34
N THR A 149 -10.46 -1.86 -4.16
CA THR A 149 -9.01 -1.66 -4.18
C THR A 149 -8.65 -1.07 -5.53
N TRP A 150 -7.72 -0.12 -5.59
CA TRP A 150 -7.21 0.32 -6.88
C TRP A 150 -5.69 0.14 -6.99
N PHE A 151 -5.23 0.03 -8.23
CA PHE A 151 -3.86 -0.22 -8.59
C PHE A 151 -3.38 0.76 -9.65
N ALA A 152 -2.07 1.06 -9.66
CA ALA A 152 -1.43 1.80 -10.73
C ALA A 152 -0.02 1.27 -10.97
N GLY A 153 0.38 1.14 -12.22
CA GLY A 153 1.72 0.68 -12.61
C GLY A 153 1.96 -0.83 -12.43
N GLY A 154 3.23 -1.22 -12.34
CA GLY A 154 3.63 -2.62 -12.10
C GLY A 154 3.20 -3.61 -13.18
N GLY A 155 2.99 -3.15 -14.43
CA GLY A 155 2.60 -4.00 -15.54
C GLY A 155 1.11 -4.36 -15.62
N ILE A 156 0.26 -3.84 -14.72
CA ILE A 156 -1.19 -4.10 -14.78
C ILE A 156 -1.88 -3.31 -15.90
N LYS A 157 -2.99 -3.84 -16.39
CA LYS A 157 -3.82 -3.18 -17.40
C LYS A 157 -4.45 -1.89 -16.85
N PRO A 158 -4.16 -0.72 -17.46
CA PRO A 158 -4.74 0.53 -17.01
C PRO A 158 -6.17 0.73 -17.52
N GLY A 159 -6.94 1.58 -16.81
CA GLY A 159 -8.24 2.09 -17.27
C GLY A 159 -9.38 1.08 -17.26
N ILE A 160 -9.25 -0.01 -16.50
CA ILE A 160 -10.30 -1.02 -16.36
C ILE A 160 -10.88 -1.01 -14.95
N THR A 161 -12.09 -1.50 -14.85
CA THR A 161 -12.75 -1.84 -13.58
C THR A 161 -13.14 -3.31 -13.63
N VAL A 162 -12.82 -4.06 -12.58
CA VAL A 162 -13.10 -5.48 -12.47
C VAL A 162 -14.00 -5.74 -11.26
N GLY A 163 -15.08 -6.48 -11.49
CA GLY A 163 -16.08 -6.78 -10.47
C GLY A 163 -17.11 -5.68 -10.27
N ALA A 164 -18.17 -6.05 -9.58
CA ALA A 164 -19.23 -5.15 -9.17
C ALA A 164 -19.86 -5.59 -7.85
N THR A 165 -20.43 -4.64 -7.14
CA THR A 165 -21.29 -4.92 -6.00
C THR A 165 -22.74 -5.10 -6.44
N ASP A 166 -23.58 -5.59 -5.53
CA ASP A 166 -25.03 -5.55 -5.67
C ASP A 166 -25.54 -4.11 -5.78
N GLU A 167 -26.85 -3.97 -6.08
CA GLU A 167 -27.51 -2.67 -6.25
C GLU A 167 -27.44 -1.77 -5.01
N PHE A 168 -27.18 -2.34 -3.83
CA PHE A 168 -27.05 -1.61 -2.57
C PHE A 168 -25.59 -1.21 -2.26
N GLY A 169 -24.61 -1.72 -3.00
CA GLY A 169 -23.19 -1.52 -2.70
C GLY A 169 -22.72 -2.32 -1.48
N TYR A 170 -23.40 -3.41 -1.11
CA TYR A 170 -23.14 -4.15 0.11
C TYR A 170 -22.26 -5.39 -0.11
N LYS A 171 -22.58 -6.21 -1.13
CA LYS A 171 -21.83 -7.46 -1.43
C LYS A 171 -21.22 -7.41 -2.81
N ALA A 172 -19.99 -7.86 -2.93
CA ALA A 172 -19.43 -8.18 -4.24
C ALA A 172 -20.23 -9.33 -4.87
N VAL A 173 -20.70 -9.17 -6.12
CA VAL A 173 -21.53 -10.14 -6.84
C VAL A 173 -20.94 -10.55 -8.16
N GLU A 174 -20.08 -9.73 -8.77
CA GLU A 174 -19.38 -10.05 -10.01
C GLU A 174 -17.88 -10.12 -9.76
N ASN A 175 -17.19 -11.09 -10.40
CA ASN A 175 -15.75 -11.29 -10.29
C ASN A 175 -15.26 -11.10 -8.85
N ARG A 176 -15.81 -11.89 -7.95
CA ARG A 176 -15.50 -11.79 -6.52
C ARG A 176 -14.10 -12.33 -6.26
N TYR A 177 -13.27 -11.46 -5.69
CA TYR A 177 -11.93 -11.77 -5.25
C TYR A 177 -11.82 -11.61 -3.74
N GLU A 178 -10.95 -12.40 -3.15
CA GLU A 178 -10.63 -12.33 -1.73
C GLU A 178 -9.26 -11.67 -1.52
N ILE A 179 -8.95 -11.31 -0.29
CA ILE A 179 -7.66 -10.71 0.05
C ILE A 179 -6.48 -11.62 -0.32
N HIS A 180 -6.68 -12.94 -0.28
CA HIS A 180 -5.66 -13.90 -0.72
C HIS A 180 -5.38 -13.81 -2.22
N ASP A 181 -6.38 -13.50 -3.05
CA ASP A 181 -6.21 -13.32 -4.50
C ASP A 181 -5.42 -12.04 -4.79
N LEU A 182 -5.67 -10.98 -4.02
CA LEU A 182 -4.88 -9.76 -4.05
C LEU A 182 -3.41 -10.06 -3.73
N HIS A 183 -3.13 -10.74 -2.63
CA HIS A 183 -1.76 -11.08 -2.24
C HIS A 183 -1.08 -12.01 -3.24
N ALA A 184 -1.78 -13.03 -3.75
CA ALA A 184 -1.24 -13.91 -4.79
C ALA A 184 -0.84 -13.13 -6.05
N THR A 185 -1.68 -12.17 -6.47
CA THR A 185 -1.41 -11.33 -7.63
C THR A 185 -0.23 -10.38 -7.39
N MET A 186 -0.12 -9.78 -6.20
CA MET A 186 1.02 -8.94 -5.83
C MET A 186 2.33 -9.76 -5.80
N LEU A 187 2.31 -10.96 -5.22
CA LEU A 187 3.47 -11.86 -5.20
C LEU A 187 3.88 -12.27 -6.62
N HIS A 188 2.92 -12.59 -7.48
CA HIS A 188 3.19 -12.89 -8.88
C HIS A 188 3.87 -11.74 -9.61
N LEU A 189 3.39 -10.50 -9.45
CA LEU A 189 4.01 -9.31 -10.02
C LEU A 189 5.42 -9.02 -9.46
N LEU A 190 5.69 -9.46 -8.24
CA LEU A 190 7.03 -9.42 -7.64
C LEU A 190 7.94 -10.56 -8.12
N GLY A 191 7.44 -11.46 -8.99
CA GLY A 191 8.17 -12.63 -9.47
C GLY A 191 8.25 -13.78 -8.45
N ILE A 192 7.36 -13.82 -7.48
CA ILE A 192 7.29 -14.83 -6.44
C ILE A 192 6.11 -15.77 -6.73
N GLU A 193 6.41 -17.06 -6.93
CA GLU A 193 5.37 -18.10 -7.02
C GLU A 193 4.84 -18.40 -5.62
N HIS A 194 3.65 -17.90 -5.31
CA HIS A 194 3.08 -17.97 -3.97
C HIS A 194 2.74 -19.39 -3.51
N THR A 195 2.55 -20.33 -4.43
CA THR A 195 2.25 -21.73 -4.12
C THR A 195 3.49 -22.52 -3.72
N GLU A 196 4.67 -22.08 -4.16
CA GLU A 196 5.96 -22.70 -3.85
C GLU A 196 6.68 -21.99 -2.68
N SER A 197 6.31 -20.74 -2.41
CA SER A 197 6.89 -19.96 -1.32
C SER A 197 6.31 -20.41 0.02
N THR A 198 7.10 -21.18 0.79
CA THR A 198 6.67 -21.72 2.07
C THR A 198 7.58 -21.26 3.21
N PHE A 199 7.02 -21.24 4.41
CA PHE A 199 7.75 -21.05 5.65
C PHE A 199 7.35 -22.11 6.69
N ARG A 200 8.28 -22.52 7.54
CA ARG A 200 8.05 -23.53 8.56
C ARG A 200 7.40 -22.92 9.79
N PHE A 201 6.17 -23.35 10.07
CA PHE A 201 5.44 -22.92 11.27
C PHE A 201 4.62 -24.05 11.85
N GLY A 202 4.64 -24.22 13.17
CA GLY A 202 3.85 -25.24 13.85
C GLY A 202 4.13 -26.69 13.39
N GLY A 203 5.34 -26.96 12.92
CA GLY A 203 5.74 -28.30 12.45
C GLY A 203 5.37 -28.62 11.01
N ARG A 204 4.73 -27.72 10.25
CA ARG A 204 4.40 -27.87 8.83
C ARG A 204 4.92 -26.73 7.99
N ASP A 205 5.06 -26.95 6.69
CA ASP A 205 5.37 -25.93 5.72
C ASP A 205 4.07 -25.23 5.28
N MET A 206 4.00 -23.93 5.50
CA MET A 206 2.83 -23.11 5.20
C MET A 206 3.14 -22.16 4.05
N ARG A 207 2.21 -22.01 3.12
CA ARG A 207 2.28 -20.98 2.07
C ARG A 207 1.86 -19.63 2.65
N LEU A 208 2.33 -18.54 2.04
CA LEU A 208 1.91 -17.18 2.42
C LEU A 208 0.40 -16.94 2.22
N THR A 209 -0.20 -17.62 1.24
CA THR A 209 -1.63 -17.55 0.92
C THR A 209 -2.41 -18.78 1.40
N GLU A 210 -1.81 -19.64 2.20
CA GLU A 210 -2.38 -20.92 2.65
C GLU A 210 -2.85 -21.81 1.49
N VAL A 211 -4.13 -22.19 1.49
CA VAL A 211 -4.77 -22.99 0.41
C VAL A 211 -5.53 -22.12 -0.60
N PHE A 212 -5.52 -20.80 -0.40
CA PHE A 212 -6.25 -19.81 -1.19
C PHE A 212 -5.32 -19.08 -2.15
N GLY A 213 -5.87 -18.10 -2.82
CA GLY A 213 -5.13 -17.18 -3.70
C GLY A 213 -5.15 -17.64 -5.15
N HIS A 214 -5.97 -16.98 -5.94
CA HIS A 214 -5.99 -17.08 -7.39
C HIS A 214 -5.50 -15.76 -7.98
N LEU A 215 -4.81 -15.83 -9.12
CA LEU A 215 -4.42 -14.61 -9.81
C LEU A 215 -5.64 -13.87 -10.37
N ILE A 216 -5.69 -12.58 -10.18
CA ILE A 216 -6.68 -11.68 -10.78
C ILE A 216 -6.24 -11.43 -12.23
N LYS A 217 -6.54 -12.36 -13.12
CA LYS A 217 -6.04 -12.38 -14.51
C LYS A 217 -6.53 -11.21 -15.35
N GLU A 218 -7.64 -10.62 -15.00
CA GLU A 218 -8.24 -9.51 -15.70
C GLU A 218 -7.37 -8.25 -15.66
N ILE A 219 -6.60 -8.09 -14.59
CA ILE A 219 -5.70 -6.93 -14.41
C ILE A 219 -4.27 -7.18 -14.90
N LEU A 220 -3.90 -8.43 -15.22
CA LEU A 220 -2.57 -8.83 -15.70
C LEU A 220 -2.37 -8.69 -17.22
#